data_dc57b86f290518d9858a9b25a22c5b2c
#
_entry.id   dc57b86f290518d9858a9b25a22c5b2c
#
_cell.length_a   1.000
_cell.length_b   1.000
_cell.length_c   1.000
_cell.angle_alpha   90.00
_cell.angle_beta   90.00
_cell.angle_gamma   90.00
#
_symmetry.space_group_name_H-M   'P 1'
#
loop_
_entity.id
_entity.type
_entity.pdbx_description
1 polymer ?
#
loop_
_entity_poly.entity_id
_entity_poly.type
_entity_poly.pdbx_seq_one_letter_code
_entity_poly.pdbx_strand_id
1 'polypeptide(L)'
;MSKNTTTYVCEAGTLLKSYDTFVAFKAKDYMHLVTKKHHSNTTSRHINEFLGGSDVVKGAEKVSQNLLDTMGKFIEAHQWEIYF
;
A
#
# COMPACT_ATOMS: atom_id res chain seq x y z
N MET A 1 -4.06 -11.55 8.27
CA MET A 1 -4.23 -10.12 7.89
C MET A 1 -5.32 -9.49 8.72
N SER A 2 -5.15 -8.24 9.08
CA SER A 2 -6.13 -7.50 9.87
C SER A 2 -7.42 -7.28 9.08
N LYS A 3 -8.56 -7.21 9.79
CA LYS A 3 -9.85 -6.88 9.19
C LYS A 3 -9.85 -5.50 8.51
N ASN A 4 -8.91 -4.63 8.92
CA ASN A 4 -8.89 -3.24 8.48
C ASN A 4 -7.98 -3.02 7.28
N THR A 5 -7.51 -4.08 6.67
CA THR A 5 -6.64 -3.98 5.49
C THR A 5 -7.27 -4.68 4.30
N THR A 6 -7.07 -4.08 3.13
CA THR A 6 -7.50 -4.65 1.85
C THR A 6 -6.33 -4.54 0.90
N THR A 7 -6.10 -5.57 0.10
CA THR A 7 -5.05 -5.53 -0.91
C THR A 7 -5.66 -5.66 -2.30
N TYR A 8 -5.12 -4.91 -3.24
CA TYR A 8 -5.55 -4.93 -4.64
C TYR A 8 -4.37 -5.39 -5.48
N VAL A 9 -4.52 -6.51 -6.17
CA VAL A 9 -3.43 -7.08 -6.98
C VAL A 9 -3.57 -6.63 -8.42
N CYS A 10 -2.47 -6.18 -9.00
CA CYS A 10 -2.41 -5.84 -10.42
C CYS A 10 -1.09 -6.32 -11.01
N GLU A 11 -0.89 -6.10 -12.30
CA GLU A 11 0.32 -6.57 -12.99
C GLU A 11 1.60 -5.97 -12.40
N ALA A 12 1.54 -4.71 -11.99
CA ALA A 12 2.70 -4.01 -11.47
C ALA A 12 3.04 -4.36 -10.02
N GLY A 13 2.10 -4.94 -9.28
CA GLY A 13 2.31 -5.27 -7.88
C GLY A 13 1.01 -5.31 -7.09
N THR A 14 1.11 -5.04 -5.81
CA THR A 14 -0.03 -5.09 -4.89
C THR A 14 -0.14 -3.78 -4.11
N LEU A 15 -1.33 -3.20 -4.10
CA LEU A 15 -1.61 -1.96 -3.38
C LEU A 15 -2.28 -2.27 -2.05
N LEU A 16 -1.81 -1.65 -0.98
CA LEU A 16 -2.39 -1.82 0.36
C LEU A 16 -3.27 -0.63 0.72
N LYS A 17 -4.49 -0.95 1.13
CA LYS A 17 -5.41 0.02 1.72
C LYS A 17 -5.57 -0.31 3.21
N SER A 18 -5.25 0.64 4.07
CA SER A 18 -5.42 0.49 5.52
C SER A 18 -6.58 1.38 5.93
N TYR A 19 -7.61 0.76 6.53
CA TYR A 19 -8.90 1.41 6.75
C TYR A 19 -9.43 1.90 5.40
N ASP A 20 -9.55 3.20 5.19
CA ASP A 20 -10.05 3.76 3.94
C ASP A 20 -8.98 4.48 3.13
N THR A 21 -7.70 4.26 3.45
CA THR A 21 -6.60 5.03 2.87
C THR A 21 -5.57 4.13 2.21
N PHE A 22 -5.17 4.47 0.99
CA PHE A 22 -4.10 3.75 0.30
C PHE A 22 -2.76 4.22 0.87
N VAL A 23 -1.96 3.29 1.40
CA VAL A 23 -0.76 3.66 2.16
C VAL A 23 0.53 3.06 1.65
N ALA A 24 0.48 2.01 0.84
CA ALA A 24 1.70 1.37 0.35
C ALA A 24 1.43 0.61 -0.95
N PHE A 25 2.49 0.46 -1.75
CA PHE A 25 2.43 -0.34 -2.96
C PHE A 25 3.65 -1.24 -3.01
N LYS A 26 3.43 -2.54 -3.05
CA LYS A 26 4.49 -3.54 -3.14
C LYS A 26 4.71 -3.87 -4.60
N ALA A 27 5.70 -3.23 -5.22
CA ALA A 27 6.01 -3.42 -6.63
C ALA A 27 6.70 -4.76 -6.88
N LYS A 28 6.41 -5.38 -8.02
CA LYS A 28 7.04 -6.64 -8.40
C LYS A 28 8.49 -6.45 -8.81
N ASP A 29 8.74 -5.47 -9.67
CA ASP A 29 10.03 -5.29 -10.30
C ASP A 29 10.70 -3.96 -10.00
N TYR A 30 10.07 -3.16 -9.16
CA TYR A 30 10.53 -1.81 -8.87
C TYR A 30 10.58 -1.59 -7.36
N MET A 31 11.06 -0.42 -6.98
CA MET A 31 11.09 -0.03 -5.58
C MET A 31 9.67 0.06 -5.02
N HIS A 32 9.48 -0.49 -3.83
CA HIS A 32 8.19 -0.37 -3.15
C HIS A 32 7.93 1.09 -2.79
N LEU A 33 6.65 1.46 -2.74
CA LEU A 33 6.22 2.81 -2.42
C LEU A 33 5.50 2.82 -1.08
N VAL A 34 5.68 3.87 -0.33
CA VAL A 34 4.96 4.06 0.94
C VAL A 34 4.63 5.53 1.10
N THR A 35 3.49 5.83 1.72
CA THR A 35 3.07 7.22 1.90
C THR A 35 4.04 7.97 2.81
N LYS A 36 4.30 9.22 2.47
CA LYS A 36 5.06 10.14 3.34
C LYS A 36 4.28 10.52 4.57
N LYS A 37 2.97 10.47 4.49
CA LYS A 37 2.10 10.93 5.57
C LYS A 37 2.03 9.87 6.66
N HIS A 38 2.24 10.29 7.92
CA HIS A 38 2.00 9.41 9.05
C HIS A 38 0.51 9.40 9.37
N HIS A 39 -0.08 8.23 9.40
CA HIS A 39 -1.51 8.09 9.71
C HIS A 39 -1.74 7.68 11.16
N SER A 40 -1.22 6.52 11.55
CA SER A 40 -1.33 6.03 12.92
C SER A 40 -0.33 4.91 13.13
N ASN A 41 -0.13 4.53 14.39
CA ASN A 41 0.75 3.41 14.71
C ASN A 41 0.20 2.10 14.15
N THR A 42 -1.11 1.94 14.14
CA THR A 42 -1.75 0.76 13.57
C THR A 42 -1.51 0.68 12.07
N THR A 43 -1.66 1.79 11.36
CA THR A 43 -1.38 1.85 9.92
C THR A 43 0.09 1.56 9.63
N SER A 44 1.00 2.10 10.43
CA SER A 44 2.43 1.80 10.28
C SER A 44 2.71 0.32 10.45
N ARG A 45 2.05 -0.33 11.40
CA ARG A 45 2.17 -1.78 11.59
C ARG A 45 1.65 -2.54 10.36
N HIS A 46 0.52 -2.12 9.79
CA HIS A 46 0.00 -2.73 8.58
C HIS A 46 0.99 -2.64 7.43
N ILE A 47 1.62 -1.47 7.27
CA ILE A 47 2.62 -1.27 6.22
C ILE A 47 3.83 -2.20 6.45
N ASN A 48 4.32 -2.28 7.67
CA ASN A 48 5.44 -3.17 8.00
C ASN A 48 5.13 -4.62 7.67
N GLU A 49 3.97 -5.10 8.07
CA GLU A 49 3.56 -6.47 7.81
C GLU A 49 3.41 -6.72 6.30
N PHE A 50 2.83 -5.75 5.60
CA PHE A 50 2.58 -5.88 4.16
C PHE A 50 3.88 -5.94 3.36
N LEU A 51 4.84 -5.06 3.66
CA LEU A 51 6.09 -4.98 2.90
C LEU A 51 7.13 -6.01 3.35
N GLY A 52 6.97 -6.59 4.53
CA GLY A 52 7.86 -7.64 4.98
C GLY A 52 8.82 -7.22 6.10
N GLY A 53 8.59 -6.08 6.73
CA GLY A 53 9.35 -5.64 7.89
C GLY A 53 9.85 -4.22 7.79
N SER A 54 10.32 -3.69 8.91
CA SER A 54 10.75 -2.28 8.98
C SER A 54 11.95 -1.98 8.08
N ASP A 55 12.85 -2.93 7.89
CA ASP A 55 13.99 -2.74 6.99
C ASP A 55 13.54 -2.54 5.54
N VAL A 56 12.54 -3.29 5.12
CA VAL A 56 11.97 -3.15 3.77
C VAL A 56 11.26 -1.80 3.65
N VAL A 57 10.53 -1.39 4.68
CA VAL A 57 9.85 -0.09 4.69
C VAL A 57 10.84 1.06 4.59
N LYS A 58 11.96 0.96 5.30
CA LYS A 58 13.01 1.99 5.23
C LYS A 58 13.60 2.12 3.84
N GLY A 59 13.70 1.01 3.12
CA GLY A 59 14.21 1.00 1.75
C GLY A 59 13.20 1.43 0.71
N ALA A 60 11.92 1.50 1.05
CA ALA A 60 10.87 1.90 0.12
C ALA A 60 10.92 3.39 -0.15
N GLU A 61 10.45 3.79 -1.33
CA GLU A 61 10.39 5.19 -1.67
C GLU A 61 9.19 5.87 -1.00
N LYS A 62 9.43 7.00 -0.37
CA LYS A 62 8.37 7.79 0.25
C LYS A 62 7.72 8.66 -0.82
N VAL A 63 6.41 8.51 -0.99
CA VAL A 63 5.67 9.25 -2.02
C VAL A 63 4.51 10.00 -1.39
N SER A 64 3.97 10.98 -2.14
CA SER A 64 2.85 11.77 -1.65
C SER A 64 1.60 10.91 -1.52
N GLN A 65 0.76 11.26 -0.56
CA GLN A 65 -0.54 10.58 -0.40
C GLN A 65 -1.39 10.70 -1.67
N ASN A 66 -1.29 11.84 -2.36
CA ASN A 66 -2.02 12.03 -3.62
C ASN A 66 -1.66 11.01 -4.69
N LEU A 67 -0.40 10.64 -4.78
CA LEU A 67 0.03 9.63 -5.74
C LEU A 67 -0.64 8.29 -5.44
N LEU A 68 -0.62 7.87 -4.20
CA LEU A 68 -1.25 6.60 -3.80
C LEU A 68 -2.76 6.65 -3.97
N ASP A 69 -3.39 7.77 -3.65
CA ASP A 69 -4.83 7.94 -3.83
C ASP A 69 -5.21 7.84 -5.32
N THR A 70 -4.41 8.43 -6.18
CA THR A 70 -4.64 8.37 -7.62
C THR A 70 -4.48 6.93 -8.13
N MET A 71 -3.44 6.24 -7.70
CA MET A 71 -3.25 4.83 -8.04
C MET A 71 -4.42 3.98 -7.57
N GLY A 72 -4.86 4.21 -6.34
CA GLY A 72 -5.96 3.47 -5.75
C GLY A 72 -7.26 3.67 -6.50
N LYS A 73 -7.58 4.91 -6.84
CA LYS A 73 -8.79 5.21 -7.62
C LYS A 73 -8.77 4.53 -8.97
N PHE A 74 -7.62 4.53 -9.64
CA PHE A 74 -7.47 3.88 -10.93
C PHE A 74 -7.70 2.37 -10.81
N ILE A 75 -7.07 1.75 -9.83
CA ILE A 75 -7.17 0.31 -9.61
C ILE A 75 -8.59 -0.10 -9.23
N GLU A 76 -9.25 0.65 -8.34
CA GLU A 76 -10.64 0.37 -7.96
C GLU A 76 -11.60 0.52 -9.13
N ALA A 77 -11.39 1.55 -9.96
CA ALA A 77 -12.24 1.81 -11.12
C ALA A 77 -12.16 0.69 -12.16
N HIS A 78 -11.01 0.02 -12.25
CA HIS A 78 -10.79 -1.09 -13.18
C HIS A 78 -11.13 -2.44 -12.56
N GLN A 79 -11.57 -2.44 -11.30
CA GLN A 79 -12.01 -3.65 -10.59
C GLN A 79 -11.02 -4.81 -10.70
N TRP A 80 -9.77 -4.53 -10.44
CA TRP A 80 -8.73 -5.55 -10.41
C TRP A 80 -8.96 -6.46 -9.21
N GLU A 81 -8.29 -7.60 -9.17
CA GLU A 81 -8.53 -8.57 -8.11
C GLU A 81 -8.29 -7.98 -6.72
N ILE A 82 -9.16 -8.37 -5.78
CA ILE A 82 -9.11 -7.87 -4.42
C ILE A 82 -8.90 -9.05 -3.47
N TYR A 83 -7.92 -8.92 -2.56
CA TYR A 83 -7.63 -9.91 -1.54
C TYR A 83 -7.73 -9.30 -0.16
N PHE A 84 -8.30 -10.05 0.76
CA PHE A 84 -8.54 -9.57 2.12
C PHE A 84 -7.63 -10.24 3.13
#